data_6962bdb235f998831a89aa04d3f561d4
#
_entry.id   6962bdb235f998831a89aa04d3f561d4
#
_cell.length_a   1.000
_cell.length_b   1.000
_cell.length_c   1.000
_cell.angle_alpha   90.00
_cell.angle_beta   90.00
_cell.angle_gamma   90.00
#
_symmetry.space_group_name_H-M   'P 1'
#
loop_
_entity.id
_entity.type
_entity.pdbx_description
1 polymer ?
#
loop_
_entity_poly.entity_id
_entity_poly.type
_entity_poly.pdbx_seq_one_letter_code
_entity_poly.pdbx_strand_id
1 'polypeptide(L)'
;PGYKKAIAFSGSSFQVLDVPVFSADVNSPVPTKDVKKVIDYHQEWMQIYNESWRQMRDFFYAKNMHEVDWEHVYEKYKVLVPYVNHRTDLTYIIGEMIAELNVGHAYSVNGRIPAPERIKMGLLGAKFKKDKSGYFQVTKIIEGAINEKNDRVYAVIYDTVAESCIIRELRQR
;
A
#
# COMPACT_ATOMS: atom_id res chain seq x y z
N PRO A 1 -31.11 32.04 -4.68
CA PRO A 1 -29.68 32.05 -4.43
C PRO A 1 -28.97 31.86 -5.75
N GLY A 2 -28.35 32.97 -6.27
CA GLY A 2 -27.72 32.97 -7.59
C GLY A 2 -26.31 32.41 -7.52
N TYR A 3 -26.15 31.10 -7.51
CA TYR A 3 -24.84 30.47 -7.71
C TYR A 3 -24.36 30.79 -9.13
N LYS A 4 -23.19 31.41 -9.23
CA LYS A 4 -22.59 31.80 -10.51
C LYS A 4 -21.57 30.78 -11.00
N LYS A 5 -21.12 29.89 -10.13
CA LYS A 5 -20.12 28.85 -10.44
C LYS A 5 -20.51 27.51 -9.84
N ALA A 6 -20.14 26.45 -10.55
CA ALA A 6 -20.26 25.07 -10.10
C ALA A 6 -18.88 24.38 -10.20
N ILE A 7 -18.66 23.38 -9.37
CA ILE A 7 -17.49 22.50 -9.48
C ILE A 7 -17.97 21.20 -10.13
N ALA A 8 -17.36 20.84 -11.24
CA ALA A 8 -17.54 19.55 -11.90
C ALA A 8 -16.32 18.66 -11.64
N PHE A 9 -16.57 17.39 -11.45
CA PHE A 9 -15.53 16.38 -11.32
C PHE A 9 -15.63 15.39 -12.48
N SER A 10 -14.53 15.24 -13.23
CA SER A 10 -14.46 14.31 -14.36
C SER A 10 -13.17 13.51 -14.29
N GLY A 11 -13.29 12.19 -14.15
CA GLY A 11 -12.16 11.31 -14.00
C GLY A 11 -11.34 11.60 -12.73
N SER A 12 -10.18 12.22 -12.89
CA SER A 12 -9.28 12.59 -11.79
C SER A 12 -9.08 14.11 -11.66
N SER A 13 -9.87 14.91 -12.38
CA SER A 13 -9.71 16.37 -12.41
C SER A 13 -10.94 17.12 -11.96
N PHE A 14 -10.72 18.24 -11.28
CA PHE A 14 -11.75 19.21 -10.91
C PHE A 14 -11.76 20.36 -11.89
N GLN A 15 -12.95 20.90 -12.16
CA GLN A 15 -13.14 22.04 -13.03
C GLN A 15 -14.14 23.00 -12.41
N VAL A 16 -13.96 24.30 -12.65
CA VAL A 16 -14.90 25.32 -12.23
C VAL A 16 -15.64 25.82 -13.48
N LEU A 17 -16.96 25.68 -13.45
CA LEU A 17 -17.85 26.05 -14.55
C LEU A 17 -18.72 27.24 -14.16
N ASP A 18 -19.04 28.11 -15.12
CA ASP A 18 -20.03 29.16 -14.92
C ASP A 18 -21.45 28.59 -15.04
N VAL A 19 -22.36 29.11 -14.23
CA VAL A 19 -23.78 28.72 -14.22
C VAL A 19 -24.62 29.85 -14.80
N PRO A 20 -25.57 29.61 -15.74
CA PRO A 20 -26.00 28.30 -16.25
C PRO A 20 -25.03 27.69 -17.26
N VAL A 21 -24.93 26.36 -17.24
CA VAL A 21 -24.07 25.60 -18.14
C VAL A 21 -24.90 25.09 -19.30
N PHE A 22 -24.68 25.63 -20.50
CA PHE A 22 -25.30 25.11 -21.73
C PHE A 22 -24.41 24.10 -22.47
N SER A 23 -23.10 24.25 -22.31
CA SER A 23 -22.09 23.27 -22.69
C SER A 23 -20.88 23.44 -21.78
N ALA A 24 -20.34 22.33 -21.27
CA ALA A 24 -19.13 22.35 -20.46
C ALA A 24 -17.91 22.12 -21.37
N ASP A 25 -17.04 23.12 -21.48
CA ASP A 25 -15.71 22.88 -22.02
C ASP A 25 -14.82 22.32 -20.91
N VAL A 26 -14.51 21.03 -21.05
CA VAL A 26 -13.76 20.26 -20.04
C VAL A 26 -12.24 20.47 -20.13
N ASN A 27 -11.78 21.54 -20.78
CA ASN A 27 -10.37 21.70 -21.14
C ASN A 27 -9.54 22.55 -20.16
N SER A 28 -10.15 23.02 -19.06
CA SER A 28 -9.46 23.85 -18.06
C SER A 28 -9.53 23.25 -16.67
N PRO A 29 -8.80 22.16 -16.39
CA PRO A 29 -8.79 21.56 -15.06
C PRO A 29 -8.13 22.50 -14.04
N VAL A 30 -8.64 22.51 -12.82
CA VAL A 30 -8.00 23.17 -11.69
C VAL A 30 -6.62 22.54 -11.46
N PRO A 31 -5.52 23.30 -11.43
CA PRO A 31 -4.18 22.75 -11.25
C PRO A 31 -4.03 22.25 -9.80
N THR A 32 -4.21 20.96 -9.58
CA THR A 32 -4.06 20.33 -8.26
C THR A 32 -2.77 19.51 -8.14
N LYS A 33 -2.00 19.40 -9.22
CA LYS A 33 -0.81 18.52 -9.29
C LYS A 33 0.27 18.86 -8.26
N ASP A 34 0.39 20.15 -7.90
CA ASP A 34 1.43 20.63 -6.99
C ASP A 34 0.91 20.85 -5.54
N VAL A 35 -0.35 20.50 -5.29
CA VAL A 35 -0.92 20.58 -3.96
C VAL A 35 -0.29 19.48 -3.10
N LYS A 36 0.41 19.91 -2.04
CA LYS A 36 1.06 19.02 -1.08
C LYS A 36 0.41 19.18 0.30
N LYS A 37 0.23 18.07 0.99
CA LYS A 37 -0.25 18.03 2.37
C LYS A 37 0.71 17.16 3.18
N VAL A 38 1.12 17.66 4.35
CA VAL A 38 1.80 16.83 5.34
C VAL A 38 0.74 16.01 6.05
N ILE A 39 0.94 14.71 6.12
CA ILE A 39 0.04 13.75 6.77
C ILE A 39 0.73 13.24 8.03
N ASP A 40 0.06 13.39 9.16
CA ASP A 40 0.39 12.68 10.39
C ASP A 40 -0.34 11.32 10.34
N TYR A 41 0.42 10.26 10.16
CA TYR A 41 -0.16 8.93 10.02
C TYR A 41 -0.92 8.45 11.26
N HIS A 42 -0.50 8.83 12.47
CA HIS A 42 -1.22 8.41 13.67
C HIS A 42 -2.61 9.07 13.76
N GLN A 43 -2.71 10.35 13.40
CA GLN A 43 -4.00 11.04 13.32
C GLN A 43 -4.85 10.47 12.18
N GLU A 44 -4.26 10.19 11.03
CA GLU A 44 -4.96 9.58 9.91
C GLU A 44 -5.49 8.19 10.26
N TRP A 45 -4.70 7.36 10.93
CA TRP A 45 -5.12 6.02 11.33
C TRP A 45 -6.25 6.04 12.34
N MET A 46 -6.22 6.94 13.30
CA MET A 46 -7.34 7.14 14.20
C MET A 46 -8.60 7.59 13.45
N GLN A 47 -8.46 8.49 12.48
CA GLN A 47 -9.56 8.91 11.62
C GLN A 47 -10.12 7.72 10.81
N ILE A 48 -9.26 6.92 10.19
CA ILE A 48 -9.69 5.74 9.41
C ILE A 48 -10.40 4.73 10.30
N TYR A 49 -9.91 4.48 11.52
CA TYR A 49 -10.56 3.61 12.48
C TYR A 49 -11.97 4.11 12.83
N ASN A 50 -12.09 5.39 13.17
CA ASN A 50 -13.36 6.03 13.50
C ASN A 50 -14.36 5.94 12.33
N GLU A 51 -13.90 6.19 11.11
CA GLU A 51 -14.75 6.10 9.91
C GLU A 51 -15.18 4.66 9.63
N SER A 52 -14.29 3.68 9.79
CA SER A 52 -14.61 2.27 9.60
C SER A 52 -15.72 1.82 10.57
N TRP A 53 -15.62 2.22 11.84
CA TRP A 53 -16.65 1.95 12.84
C TRP A 53 -17.99 2.61 12.48
N ARG A 54 -17.96 3.92 12.09
CA ARG A 54 -19.16 4.67 11.70
C ARG A 54 -19.84 4.07 10.48
N GLN A 55 -19.07 3.68 9.46
CA GLN A 55 -19.60 3.07 8.25
C GLN A 55 -20.33 1.76 8.58
N MET A 56 -19.77 0.91 9.44
CA MET A 56 -20.47 -0.29 9.89
C MET A 56 -21.74 0.07 10.65
N ARG A 57 -21.71 0.99 11.61
CA ARG A 57 -22.89 1.44 12.35
C ARG A 57 -24.02 1.92 11.43
N ASP A 58 -23.67 2.73 10.43
CA ASP A 58 -24.66 3.46 9.63
C ASP A 58 -25.18 2.64 8.44
N PHE A 59 -24.39 1.69 7.94
CA PHE A 59 -24.72 0.94 6.71
C PHE A 59 -24.83 -0.58 6.91
N PHE A 60 -24.65 -1.09 8.11
CA PHE A 60 -24.85 -2.51 8.36
C PHE A 60 -26.31 -2.88 8.14
N TYR A 61 -26.58 -4.01 7.48
CA TYR A 61 -27.91 -4.40 7.06
C TYR A 61 -28.86 -4.72 8.23
N ALA A 62 -28.34 -5.20 9.37
CA ALA A 62 -29.10 -5.48 10.57
C ALA A 62 -29.00 -4.30 11.55
N LYS A 63 -30.10 -3.57 11.75
CA LYS A 63 -30.15 -2.39 12.63
C LYS A 63 -29.74 -2.65 14.07
N ASN A 64 -29.94 -3.88 14.55
CA ASN A 64 -29.55 -4.31 15.89
C ASN A 64 -28.10 -4.78 15.97
N MET A 65 -27.28 -4.62 14.91
CA MET A 65 -25.88 -5.04 14.87
C MET A 65 -25.67 -6.51 15.31
N HIS A 66 -26.60 -7.41 14.99
CA HIS A 66 -26.64 -8.80 15.49
C HIS A 66 -26.59 -8.92 17.01
N GLU A 67 -27.19 -7.98 17.73
CA GLU A 67 -27.17 -7.89 19.20
C GLU A 67 -25.78 -7.61 19.81
N VAL A 68 -24.81 -7.23 18.99
CA VAL A 68 -23.49 -6.82 19.44
C VAL A 68 -23.53 -5.39 19.97
N ASP A 69 -22.98 -5.18 21.15
CA ASP A 69 -22.74 -3.83 21.68
C ASP A 69 -21.62 -3.15 20.87
N TRP A 70 -22.02 -2.45 19.80
CA TRP A 70 -21.09 -1.87 18.83
C TRP A 70 -20.26 -0.71 19.41
N GLU A 71 -20.79 0.01 20.43
CA GLU A 71 -20.03 1.02 21.17
C GLU A 71 -18.93 0.37 22.02
N HIS A 72 -19.26 -0.72 22.71
CA HIS A 72 -18.27 -1.48 23.45
C HIS A 72 -17.15 -2.03 22.54
N VAL A 73 -17.50 -2.54 21.37
CA VAL A 73 -16.53 -3.00 20.37
C VAL A 73 -15.62 -1.87 19.92
N TYR A 74 -16.15 -0.67 19.72
CA TYR A 74 -15.34 0.50 19.39
C TYR A 74 -14.28 0.78 20.44
N GLU A 75 -14.66 0.88 21.71
CA GLU A 75 -13.71 1.17 22.80
C GLU A 75 -12.72 0.02 23.02
N LYS A 76 -13.14 -1.25 22.82
CA LYS A 76 -12.29 -2.43 22.93
C LYS A 76 -11.08 -2.38 21.99
N TYR A 77 -11.27 -1.99 20.73
CA TYR A 77 -10.21 -2.00 19.72
C TYR A 77 -9.49 -0.66 19.57
N LYS A 78 -10.14 0.46 19.91
CA LYS A 78 -9.57 1.81 19.85
C LYS A 78 -8.26 1.94 20.61
N VAL A 79 -8.13 1.27 21.74
CA VAL A 79 -6.93 1.32 22.58
C VAL A 79 -5.68 0.79 21.89
N LEU A 80 -5.84 0.00 20.82
CA LEU A 80 -4.74 -0.55 20.05
C LEU A 80 -4.24 0.43 18.97
N VAL A 81 -5.09 1.35 18.50
CA VAL A 81 -4.77 2.23 17.37
C VAL A 81 -3.54 3.12 17.61
N PRO A 82 -3.29 3.68 18.81
CA PRO A 82 -2.08 4.45 19.07
C PRO A 82 -0.76 3.68 18.90
N TYR A 83 -0.80 2.35 18.96
CA TYR A 83 0.37 1.48 18.82
C TYR A 83 0.60 1.01 17.39
N VAL A 84 -0.26 1.38 16.46
CA VAL A 84 -0.11 1.06 15.05
C VAL A 84 1.12 1.77 14.47
N ASN A 85 1.99 1.02 13.81
CA ASN A 85 3.17 1.55 13.13
C ASN A 85 3.13 1.33 11.60
N HIS A 86 2.22 0.51 11.11
CA HIS A 86 2.08 0.22 9.70
C HIS A 86 0.60 0.10 9.30
N ARG A 87 0.28 0.49 8.07
CA ARG A 87 -1.11 0.45 7.56
C ARG A 87 -1.74 -0.94 7.63
N THR A 88 -0.95 -2.00 7.50
CA THR A 88 -1.41 -3.39 7.62
C THR A 88 -1.91 -3.72 9.02
N ASP A 89 -1.24 -3.18 10.06
CA ASP A 89 -1.63 -3.40 11.45
C ASP A 89 -3.02 -2.78 11.72
N LEU A 90 -3.23 -1.56 11.19
CA LEU A 90 -4.55 -0.92 11.26
C LEU A 90 -5.62 -1.74 10.54
N THR A 91 -5.30 -2.28 9.35
CA THR A 91 -6.23 -3.13 8.60
C THR A 91 -6.59 -4.38 9.38
N TYR A 92 -5.63 -4.97 10.08
CA TYR A 92 -5.86 -6.11 10.97
C TYR A 92 -6.80 -5.75 12.13
N ILE A 93 -6.53 -4.64 12.84
CA ILE A 93 -7.38 -4.17 13.95
C ILE A 93 -8.83 -3.91 13.47
N ILE A 94 -8.99 -3.28 12.31
CA ILE A 94 -10.32 -3.04 11.72
C ILE A 94 -10.98 -4.37 11.37
N GLY A 95 -10.24 -5.34 10.85
CA GLY A 95 -10.74 -6.68 10.55
C GLY A 95 -11.26 -7.38 11.79
N GLU A 96 -10.51 -7.35 12.89
CA GLU A 96 -10.92 -7.92 14.18
C GLU A 96 -12.19 -7.22 14.73
N MET A 97 -12.24 -5.88 14.65
CA MET A 97 -13.43 -5.11 15.03
C MET A 97 -14.67 -5.55 14.23
N ILE A 98 -14.54 -5.71 12.92
CA ILE A 98 -15.65 -6.11 12.05
C ILE A 98 -16.06 -7.56 12.31
N ALA A 99 -15.11 -8.43 12.64
CA ALA A 99 -15.38 -9.84 12.93
C ALA A 99 -16.31 -10.05 14.13
N GLU A 100 -16.37 -9.11 15.08
CA GLU A 100 -17.33 -9.17 16.20
C GLU A 100 -18.79 -9.21 15.75
N LEU A 101 -19.09 -8.69 14.55
CA LEU A 101 -20.45 -8.74 13.98
C LEU A 101 -20.88 -10.14 13.55
N ASN A 102 -19.95 -11.13 13.58
CA ASN A 102 -20.19 -12.51 13.19
C ASN A 102 -20.95 -12.65 11.86
N VAL A 103 -20.47 -11.93 10.85
CA VAL A 103 -21.05 -11.92 9.51
C VAL A 103 -20.04 -12.42 8.48
N GLY A 104 -20.48 -13.30 7.60
CA GLY A 104 -19.67 -13.76 6.46
C GLY A 104 -19.50 -12.67 5.40
N HIS A 105 -18.38 -12.72 4.66
CA HIS A 105 -18.08 -11.82 3.55
C HIS A 105 -17.92 -10.33 3.93
N ALA A 106 -17.56 -10.03 5.18
CA ALA A 106 -17.12 -8.71 5.60
C ALA A 106 -15.58 -8.70 5.70
N TYR A 107 -14.95 -7.82 4.93
CA TYR A 107 -13.49 -7.78 4.82
C TYR A 107 -12.95 -6.37 4.99
N SER A 108 -11.85 -6.26 5.73
CA SER A 108 -10.99 -5.08 5.71
C SER A 108 -9.84 -5.33 4.75
N VAL A 109 -9.64 -4.43 3.80
CA VAL A 109 -8.55 -4.53 2.84
C VAL A 109 -7.54 -3.40 3.02
N ASN A 110 -6.29 -3.65 2.66
CA ASN A 110 -5.26 -2.64 2.73
C ASN A 110 -5.62 -1.46 1.82
N GLY A 111 -5.54 -0.26 2.39
CA GLY A 111 -5.58 0.98 1.64
C GLY A 111 -4.26 1.26 0.91
N ARG A 112 -4.07 2.52 0.51
CA ARG A 112 -2.82 2.95 -0.11
C ARG A 112 -1.64 2.79 0.85
N ILE A 113 -0.69 1.94 0.49
CA ILE A 113 0.59 1.79 1.18
C ILE A 113 1.62 2.51 0.32
N PRO A 114 2.37 3.49 0.87
CA PRO A 114 3.49 4.08 0.15
C PRO A 114 4.49 2.99 -0.24
N ALA A 115 4.70 2.81 -1.53
CA ALA A 115 5.72 1.89 -2.02
C ALA A 115 6.97 2.69 -2.37
N PRO A 116 8.15 2.26 -1.93
CA PRO A 116 9.40 2.86 -2.38
C PRO A 116 9.53 2.67 -3.89
N GLU A 117 10.21 3.61 -4.53
CA GLU A 117 10.54 3.48 -5.94
C GLU A 117 11.36 2.21 -6.17
N ARG A 118 10.88 1.36 -7.06
CA ARG A 118 11.61 0.13 -7.39
C ARG A 118 12.83 0.46 -8.24
N ILE A 119 13.99 0.37 -7.63
CA ILE A 119 15.25 0.38 -8.37
C ILE A 119 15.39 -0.98 -9.07
N LYS A 120 15.48 -0.95 -10.40
CA LYS A 120 15.73 -2.16 -11.17
C LYS A 120 17.16 -2.63 -10.90
N MET A 121 17.30 -3.74 -10.22
CA MET A 121 18.59 -4.37 -9.93
C MET A 121 18.65 -5.73 -10.60
N GLY A 122 19.86 -6.10 -11.05
CA GLY A 122 20.13 -7.46 -11.49
C GLY A 122 20.08 -8.43 -10.30
N LEU A 123 19.44 -9.58 -10.48
CA LEU A 123 19.50 -10.66 -9.49
C LEU A 123 20.83 -11.40 -9.63
N LEU A 124 21.46 -11.72 -8.52
CA LEU A 124 22.76 -12.42 -8.50
C LEU A 124 22.69 -13.86 -9.04
N GLY A 125 21.49 -14.41 -9.24
CA GLY A 125 21.33 -15.77 -9.75
C GLY A 125 21.98 -16.85 -8.87
N ALA A 126 22.11 -16.61 -7.57
CA ALA A 126 22.75 -17.53 -6.64
C ALA A 126 21.95 -17.67 -5.35
N LYS A 127 22.08 -18.83 -4.69
CA LYS A 127 21.59 -19.04 -3.33
C LYS A 127 22.75 -18.85 -2.35
N PHE A 128 22.47 -18.18 -1.26
CA PHE A 128 23.43 -17.86 -0.22
C PHE A 128 23.00 -18.51 1.10
N LYS A 129 23.99 -18.90 1.90
CA LYS A 129 23.83 -19.33 3.28
C LYS A 129 24.84 -18.59 4.14
N LYS A 130 24.39 -18.10 5.30
CA LYS A 130 25.30 -17.55 6.30
C LYS A 130 26.07 -18.69 6.95
N ASP A 131 27.40 -18.62 6.98
CA ASP A 131 28.23 -19.60 7.67
C ASP A 131 28.50 -19.20 9.12
N LYS A 132 29.30 -20.02 9.84
CA LYS A 132 29.64 -19.79 11.25
C LYS A 132 30.54 -18.57 11.46
N SER A 133 31.25 -18.10 10.43
CA SER A 133 32.10 -16.91 10.46
C SER A 133 31.30 -15.61 10.35
N GLY A 134 30.01 -15.71 9.99
CA GLY A 134 29.13 -14.57 9.76
C GLY A 134 29.11 -14.10 8.30
N TYR A 135 29.94 -14.65 7.44
CA TYR A 135 29.96 -14.35 6.01
C TYR A 135 28.90 -15.15 5.24
N PHE A 136 28.55 -14.67 4.03
CA PHE A 136 27.64 -15.38 3.16
C PHE A 136 28.41 -16.26 2.17
N GLN A 137 28.14 -17.56 2.20
CA GLN A 137 28.67 -18.53 1.27
C GLN A 137 27.68 -18.80 0.14
N VAL A 138 28.14 -18.84 -1.10
CA VAL A 138 27.35 -19.29 -2.24
C VAL A 138 27.14 -20.80 -2.14
N THR A 139 25.88 -21.22 -2.04
CA THR A 139 25.55 -22.65 -1.94
C THR A 139 25.08 -23.23 -3.26
N LYS A 140 24.57 -22.40 -4.18
CA LYS A 140 24.12 -22.83 -5.50
C LYS A 140 24.10 -21.64 -6.45
N ILE A 141 24.60 -21.83 -7.65
CA ILE A 141 24.39 -20.93 -8.78
C ILE A 141 23.13 -21.41 -9.52
N ILE A 142 22.19 -20.48 -9.77
CA ILE A 142 20.95 -20.77 -10.48
C ILE A 142 21.22 -20.53 -11.95
N GLU A 143 21.01 -21.53 -12.78
CA GLU A 143 21.05 -21.33 -14.24
C GLU A 143 19.98 -20.30 -14.61
N GLY A 144 20.42 -19.23 -15.28
CA GLY A 144 19.53 -18.16 -15.71
C GLY A 144 18.55 -18.63 -16.77
N ALA A 145 17.40 -17.99 -16.84
CA ALA A 145 16.52 -18.12 -17.98
C ALA A 145 17.23 -17.64 -19.27
N ILE A 146 16.93 -18.29 -20.37
CA ILE A 146 17.41 -17.85 -21.69
C ILE A 146 16.74 -16.49 -21.98
N ASN A 147 17.54 -15.46 -22.29
CA ASN A 147 17.02 -14.16 -22.67
C ASN A 147 16.42 -14.21 -24.09
N GLU A 148 15.79 -13.12 -24.53
CA GLU A 148 15.21 -13.00 -25.87
C GLU A 148 16.20 -13.21 -27.02
N LYS A 149 17.51 -13.11 -26.73
CA LYS A 149 18.59 -13.36 -27.69
C LYS A 149 19.14 -14.79 -27.61
N ASN A 150 18.50 -15.67 -26.86
CA ASN A 150 18.91 -17.06 -26.64
C ASN A 150 20.24 -17.22 -25.86
N ASP A 151 20.68 -16.17 -25.13
CA ASP A 151 21.87 -16.21 -24.29
C ASP A 151 21.49 -16.60 -22.85
N ARG A 152 22.32 -17.42 -22.22
CA ARG A 152 22.19 -17.71 -20.79
C ARG A 152 22.92 -16.65 -19.97
N VAL A 153 22.22 -16.09 -18.99
CA VAL A 153 22.80 -15.11 -18.07
C VAL A 153 23.33 -15.85 -16.83
N TYR A 154 24.63 -15.75 -16.58
CA TYR A 154 25.28 -16.31 -15.40
C TYR A 154 25.81 -15.18 -14.53
N ALA A 155 25.59 -15.26 -13.21
CA ALA A 155 26.31 -14.46 -12.25
C ALA A 155 27.56 -15.23 -11.80
N VAL A 156 28.74 -14.71 -12.07
CA VAL A 156 29.97 -15.29 -11.60
C VAL A 156 30.42 -14.51 -10.37
N ILE A 157 30.53 -15.21 -9.25
CA ILE A 157 31.01 -14.67 -7.98
C ILE A 157 32.42 -15.23 -7.80
N TYR A 158 33.42 -14.34 -7.75
CA TYR A 158 34.80 -14.71 -7.42
C TYR A 158 35.00 -14.56 -5.92
N ASP A 159 35.40 -15.64 -5.27
CA ASP A 159 35.93 -15.61 -3.93
C ASP A 159 37.38 -15.14 -4.02
N THR A 160 37.68 -13.95 -3.56
CA THR A 160 39.03 -13.52 -3.28
C THR A 160 39.25 -13.74 -1.80
N VAL A 161 40.29 -14.46 -1.46
CA VAL A 161 40.72 -14.90 -0.12
C VAL A 161 40.93 -13.73 0.89
N ALA A 162 40.46 -12.57 0.60
CA ALA A 162 40.44 -11.40 1.46
C ALA A 162 39.04 -10.80 1.57
N GLU A 163 38.38 -11.15 2.62
CA GLU A 163 37.40 -10.35 3.38
C GLU A 163 36.14 -9.78 2.70
N SER A 164 35.91 -9.93 1.39
CA SER A 164 34.64 -9.50 0.77
C SER A 164 34.35 -10.26 -0.52
N CYS A 165 33.12 -10.73 -0.63
CA CYS A 165 32.58 -11.27 -1.89
C CYS A 165 32.37 -10.11 -2.87
N ILE A 166 33.27 -9.95 -3.85
CA ILE A 166 33.14 -8.91 -4.87
C ILE A 166 32.53 -9.54 -6.13
N ILE A 167 31.39 -9.01 -6.59
CA ILE A 167 30.85 -9.34 -7.91
C ILE A 167 31.70 -8.59 -8.94
N ARG A 168 32.50 -9.30 -9.70
CA ARG A 168 33.39 -8.69 -10.70
C ARG A 168 32.83 -8.71 -12.12
N GLU A 169 31.97 -9.64 -12.46
CA GLU A 169 31.53 -9.74 -13.86
C GLU A 169 30.17 -10.43 -14.02
N LEU A 170 29.25 -9.76 -14.70
CA LEU A 170 28.07 -10.36 -15.31
C LEU A 170 28.40 -10.60 -16.77
N ARG A 171 28.64 -11.85 -17.19
CA ARG A 171 28.79 -12.19 -18.59
C ARG A 171 27.48 -12.69 -19.16
N GLN A 172 27.07 -12.05 -20.23
CA GLN A 172 26.11 -12.65 -21.18
C GLN A 172 26.90 -13.59 -22.10
N ARG A 173 26.49 -14.82 -22.17
CA ARG A 173 26.91 -15.77 -23.22
C ARG A 173 25.71 -16.20 -23.98
#